data_62c2b425c1a019c18798e20f09c586de
#
_entry.id   62c2b425c1a019c18798e20f09c586de
#
_cell.length_a   1.000
_cell.length_b   1.000
_cell.length_c   1.000
_cell.angle_alpha   90.00
_cell.angle_beta   90.00
_cell.angle_gamma   90.00
#
_symmetry.space_group_name_H-M   'P 1'
#
loop_
_entity.id
_entity.type
_entity.pdbx_description
1 polymer ?
#
loop_
_entity_poly.entity_id
_entity_poly.type
_entity_poly.pdbx_seq_one_letter_code
_entity_poly.pdbx_strand_id
1 'polypeptide(L)'
;MIRVEGLTKRYGAIVAVDDLGFDVEPGETFSIIGPNGAGKTTTLKVLLGLVRPDAGTVRIGPEALAPADPRARRALGYVPQRVQFQPGRTVEEVLGFFAELRGLPREAVATALARVGLAAHAGRQASQLSGGFTQRLSLGQALLGDPSLLVLDEPTASLDPEATWEFRTLLEQLRREGKTILLCSHLLAEVERVADRVLILVNGRRAGLERLAALRERQVSATRLIAVLHEAPERAIALLRERGYPVERIDDRTLRLEATNGQGLAALEALRAADVPVRSFEQQRPTLEEIFLSAVRGERVDARG
;
A
#
# COMPACT_ATOMS: atom_id res chain seq x y z
N MET A 1 -1.50 5.84 -16.69
CA MET A 1 -0.76 4.59 -16.94
C MET A 1 -1.68 3.37 -16.97
N ILE A 2 -2.61 3.26 -16.04
CA ILE A 2 -3.67 2.23 -16.03
C ILE A 2 -5.02 2.94 -15.97
N ARG A 3 -6.03 2.43 -16.68
CA ARG A 3 -7.42 2.85 -16.55
C ARG A 3 -8.31 1.61 -16.45
N VAL A 4 -9.13 1.55 -15.42
CA VAL A 4 -10.10 0.49 -15.14
C VAL A 4 -11.48 1.11 -15.06
N GLU A 5 -12.43 0.60 -15.84
CA GLU A 5 -13.80 1.13 -15.92
C GLU A 5 -14.81 0.00 -15.83
N GLY A 6 -15.66 0.02 -14.80
CA GLY A 6 -16.75 -0.92 -14.60
C GLY A 6 -16.35 -2.39 -14.50
N LEU A 7 -15.11 -2.65 -14.00
CA LEU A 7 -14.55 -3.99 -13.96
C LEU A 7 -15.40 -4.92 -13.09
N THR A 8 -15.91 -5.98 -13.70
CA THR A 8 -16.63 -7.05 -13.00
C THR A 8 -16.03 -8.40 -13.32
N LYS A 9 -15.83 -9.23 -12.27
CA LYS A 9 -15.37 -10.61 -12.40
C LYS A 9 -16.10 -11.55 -11.47
N ARG A 10 -16.61 -12.62 -12.06
CA ARG A 10 -17.37 -13.68 -11.37
C ARG A 10 -16.64 -15.02 -11.47
N TYR A 11 -16.79 -15.83 -10.43
CA TYR A 11 -16.38 -17.24 -10.43
C TYR A 11 -17.58 -18.07 -9.95
N GLY A 12 -18.34 -18.61 -10.91
CA GLY A 12 -19.63 -19.23 -10.62
C GLY A 12 -20.60 -18.23 -9.98
N ALA A 13 -21.09 -18.54 -8.79
CA ALA A 13 -21.99 -17.66 -8.02
C ALA A 13 -21.27 -16.52 -7.28
N ILE A 14 -19.94 -16.57 -7.17
CA ILE A 14 -19.17 -15.60 -6.40
C ILE A 14 -18.79 -14.41 -7.29
N VAL A 15 -19.20 -13.19 -6.88
CA VAL A 15 -18.75 -11.94 -7.50
C VAL A 15 -17.48 -11.50 -6.80
N ALA A 16 -16.32 -11.74 -7.42
CA ALA A 16 -15.02 -11.42 -6.84
C ALA A 16 -14.62 -9.95 -7.00
N VAL A 17 -15.09 -9.30 -8.08
CA VAL A 17 -14.95 -7.85 -8.34
C VAL A 17 -16.26 -7.39 -8.97
N ASP A 18 -16.78 -6.25 -8.52
CA ASP A 18 -18.08 -5.75 -8.91
C ASP A 18 -18.04 -4.24 -9.18
N ASP A 19 -18.21 -3.87 -10.44
CA ASP A 19 -18.24 -2.49 -10.96
C ASP A 19 -17.07 -1.62 -10.48
N LEU A 20 -15.84 -2.17 -10.50
CA LEU A 20 -14.65 -1.49 -10.01
C LEU A 20 -14.10 -0.52 -11.05
N GLY A 21 -13.93 0.76 -10.64
CA GLY A 21 -13.31 1.81 -11.45
C GLY A 21 -12.20 2.54 -10.71
N PHE A 22 -11.05 2.70 -11.37
CA PHE A 22 -9.92 3.51 -10.90
C PHE A 22 -8.93 3.77 -12.05
N ASP A 23 -8.05 4.73 -11.82
CA ASP A 23 -6.93 5.08 -12.69
C ASP A 23 -5.61 5.07 -11.93
N VAL A 24 -4.49 4.87 -12.63
CA VAL A 24 -3.12 5.00 -12.11
C VAL A 24 -2.33 5.89 -13.05
N GLU A 25 -1.76 6.95 -12.50
CA GLU A 25 -0.98 7.91 -13.28
C GLU A 25 0.44 7.39 -13.58
N PRO A 26 1.13 7.88 -14.64
CA PRO A 26 2.53 7.59 -14.86
C PRO A 26 3.42 8.06 -13.69
N GLY A 27 4.36 7.22 -13.25
CA GLY A 27 5.28 7.53 -12.14
C GLY A 27 4.66 7.48 -10.75
N GLU A 28 3.37 7.13 -10.65
CA GLU A 28 2.65 7.00 -9.39
C GLU A 28 2.92 5.65 -8.72
N THR A 29 3.03 5.66 -7.40
CA THR A 29 2.89 4.45 -6.58
C THR A 29 1.45 4.38 -6.08
N PHE A 30 0.68 3.49 -6.68
CA PHE A 30 -0.73 3.26 -6.37
C PHE A 30 -0.90 1.97 -5.59
N SER A 31 -1.62 1.98 -4.48
CA SER A 31 -1.85 0.78 -3.68
C SER A 31 -3.32 0.36 -3.67
N ILE A 32 -3.55 -0.95 -3.77
CA ILE A 32 -4.86 -1.56 -3.52
C ILE A 32 -4.80 -2.27 -2.17
N ILE A 33 -5.59 -1.81 -1.21
CA ILE A 33 -5.71 -2.41 0.12
C ILE A 33 -7.10 -3.01 0.32
N GLY A 34 -7.20 -3.98 1.19
CA GLY A 34 -8.47 -4.63 1.51
C GLY A 34 -8.27 -5.91 2.29
N PRO A 35 -9.32 -6.42 2.97
CA PRO A 35 -9.24 -7.68 3.68
C PRO A 35 -8.99 -8.86 2.72
N ASN A 36 -8.72 -10.03 3.28
CA ASN A 36 -8.63 -11.25 2.48
C ASN A 36 -9.99 -11.53 1.80
N GLY A 37 -9.95 -11.91 0.52
CA GLY A 37 -11.16 -12.09 -0.27
C GLY A 37 -11.80 -10.81 -0.83
N ALA A 38 -11.24 -9.62 -0.58
CA ALA A 38 -11.77 -8.36 -1.10
C ALA A 38 -11.72 -8.22 -2.63
N GLY A 39 -11.02 -9.10 -3.35
CA GLY A 39 -10.89 -9.04 -4.82
C GLY A 39 -9.55 -8.53 -5.33
N LYS A 40 -8.58 -8.19 -4.45
CA LYS A 40 -7.25 -7.64 -4.82
C LYS A 40 -6.53 -8.50 -5.87
N THR A 41 -6.27 -9.76 -5.56
CA THR A 41 -5.58 -10.69 -6.47
C THR A 41 -6.36 -10.94 -7.76
N THR A 42 -7.71 -10.94 -7.71
CA THR A 42 -8.54 -11.05 -8.92
C THR A 42 -8.36 -9.82 -9.80
N THR A 43 -8.38 -8.62 -9.23
CA THR A 43 -8.11 -7.37 -9.94
C THR A 43 -6.74 -7.41 -10.60
N LEU A 44 -5.68 -7.81 -9.86
CA LEU A 44 -4.35 -7.96 -10.46
C LEU A 44 -4.31 -8.98 -11.60
N LYS A 45 -4.96 -10.15 -11.45
CA LYS A 45 -5.01 -11.16 -12.52
C LYS A 45 -5.66 -10.64 -13.80
N VAL A 46 -6.66 -9.78 -13.68
CA VAL A 46 -7.27 -9.13 -14.85
C VAL A 46 -6.31 -8.10 -15.46
N LEU A 47 -5.66 -7.28 -14.64
CA LEU A 47 -4.65 -6.30 -15.11
C LEU A 47 -3.45 -6.98 -15.81
N LEU A 48 -3.07 -8.15 -15.33
CA LEU A 48 -2.00 -8.96 -15.93
C LEU A 48 -2.43 -9.72 -17.21
N GLY A 49 -3.73 -9.65 -17.55
CA GLY A 49 -4.28 -10.42 -18.68
C GLY A 49 -4.31 -11.94 -18.45
N LEU A 50 -4.18 -12.40 -17.20
CA LEU A 50 -4.27 -13.81 -16.81
C LEU A 50 -5.72 -14.31 -16.75
N VAL A 51 -6.66 -13.40 -16.49
CA VAL A 51 -8.09 -13.67 -16.41
C VAL A 51 -8.83 -12.60 -17.19
N ARG A 52 -9.83 -13.01 -17.98
CA ARG A 52 -10.72 -12.07 -18.70
C ARG A 52 -11.78 -11.54 -17.73
N PRO A 53 -12.10 -10.24 -17.76
CA PRO A 53 -13.24 -9.70 -17.05
C PRO A 53 -14.54 -10.22 -17.67
N ASP A 54 -15.62 -10.24 -16.88
CA ASP A 54 -16.96 -10.57 -17.35
C ASP A 54 -17.69 -9.30 -17.85
N ALA A 55 -17.34 -8.12 -17.28
CA ALA A 55 -17.77 -6.80 -17.77
C ALA A 55 -16.69 -5.75 -17.47
N GLY A 56 -16.81 -4.59 -18.13
CA GLY A 56 -15.90 -3.47 -17.98
C GLY A 56 -14.67 -3.58 -18.87
N THR A 57 -13.79 -2.58 -18.75
CA THR A 57 -12.57 -2.47 -19.55
C THR A 57 -11.35 -2.17 -18.69
N VAL A 58 -10.20 -2.66 -19.18
CA VAL A 58 -8.88 -2.35 -18.64
C VAL A 58 -7.99 -1.87 -19.76
N ARG A 59 -7.31 -0.76 -19.56
CA ARG A 59 -6.37 -0.16 -20.49
C ARG A 59 -5.04 0.09 -19.82
N ILE A 60 -3.93 -0.20 -20.51
CA ILE A 60 -2.56 -0.09 -20.01
C ILE A 60 -1.71 0.69 -20.99
N GLY A 61 -0.87 1.56 -20.44
CA GLY A 61 0.08 2.38 -21.18
C GLY A 61 -0.55 3.57 -21.92
N PRO A 62 0.28 4.39 -22.58
CA PRO A 62 -0.19 5.57 -23.30
C PRO A 62 -1.07 5.24 -24.51
N GLU A 63 -0.86 4.07 -25.13
CA GLU A 63 -1.66 3.57 -26.26
C GLU A 63 -2.99 2.93 -25.81
N ALA A 64 -3.31 2.95 -24.52
CA ALA A 64 -4.52 2.35 -23.96
C ALA A 64 -4.75 0.88 -24.39
N LEU A 65 -3.68 0.08 -24.36
CA LEU A 65 -3.68 -1.31 -24.78
C LEU A 65 -4.50 -2.21 -23.83
N ALA A 66 -5.12 -3.24 -24.37
CA ALA A 66 -5.73 -4.27 -23.52
C ALA A 66 -4.64 -5.11 -22.83
N PRO A 67 -4.90 -5.66 -21.60
CA PRO A 67 -3.91 -6.48 -20.89
C PRO A 67 -3.41 -7.71 -21.64
N ALA A 68 -4.21 -8.24 -22.57
CA ALA A 68 -3.85 -9.37 -23.41
C ALA A 68 -2.89 -9.01 -24.56
N ASP A 69 -2.74 -7.71 -24.89
CA ASP A 69 -1.83 -7.25 -25.94
C ASP A 69 -0.37 -7.52 -25.55
N PRO A 70 0.44 -8.16 -26.42
CA PRO A 70 1.85 -8.41 -26.14
C PRO A 70 2.66 -7.15 -25.83
N ARG A 71 2.30 -5.99 -26.40
CA ARG A 71 2.96 -4.71 -26.14
C ARG A 71 2.71 -4.22 -24.71
N ALA A 72 1.48 -4.38 -24.21
CA ALA A 72 1.15 -4.09 -22.81
C ALA A 72 1.97 -4.96 -21.85
N ARG A 73 2.12 -6.27 -22.15
CA ARG A 73 2.91 -7.20 -21.34
C ARG A 73 4.41 -6.87 -21.33
N ARG A 74 4.96 -6.34 -22.40
CA ARG A 74 6.37 -5.90 -22.45
C ARG A 74 6.63 -4.71 -21.52
N ALA A 75 5.64 -3.82 -21.40
CA ALA A 75 5.72 -2.66 -20.52
C ALA A 75 5.48 -2.99 -19.04
N LEU A 76 5.18 -4.26 -18.71
CA LEU A 76 4.77 -4.70 -17.39
C LEU A 76 5.76 -5.68 -16.77
N GLY A 77 6.18 -5.41 -15.53
CA GLY A 77 6.89 -6.34 -14.64
C GLY A 77 5.94 -6.81 -13.52
N TYR A 78 6.00 -8.09 -13.17
CA TYR A 78 5.14 -8.67 -12.13
C TYR A 78 5.95 -9.39 -11.06
N VAL A 79 5.65 -9.08 -9.80
CA VAL A 79 6.18 -9.79 -8.61
C VAL A 79 4.99 -10.46 -7.92
N PRO A 80 4.90 -11.80 -7.94
CA PRO A 80 3.80 -12.53 -7.31
C PRO A 80 3.98 -12.62 -5.79
N GLN A 81 2.89 -12.88 -5.07
CA GLN A 81 2.87 -13.06 -3.62
C GLN A 81 3.77 -14.22 -3.15
N ARG A 82 3.76 -15.32 -3.90
CA ARG A 82 4.59 -16.49 -3.60
C ARG A 82 5.56 -16.74 -4.73
N VAL A 83 6.83 -16.72 -4.39
CA VAL A 83 7.92 -16.93 -5.32
C VAL A 83 8.62 -18.25 -4.98
N GLN A 84 8.75 -19.11 -5.97
CA GLN A 84 9.55 -20.32 -5.87
C GLN A 84 10.38 -20.47 -7.13
N PHE A 85 11.67 -20.71 -6.97
CA PHE A 85 12.57 -20.98 -8.08
C PHE A 85 12.92 -22.45 -8.15
N GLN A 86 13.15 -22.95 -9.35
CA GLN A 86 13.49 -24.36 -9.54
C GLN A 86 14.80 -24.71 -8.84
N PRO A 87 14.86 -25.85 -8.13
CA PRO A 87 16.10 -26.37 -7.58
C PRO A 87 17.18 -26.57 -8.65
N GLY A 88 18.45 -26.40 -8.29
CA GLY A 88 19.59 -26.63 -9.19
C GLY A 88 19.89 -25.51 -10.17
N ARG A 89 19.14 -24.39 -10.13
CA ARG A 89 19.44 -23.20 -10.92
C ARG A 89 20.08 -22.12 -10.06
N THR A 90 21.11 -21.47 -10.60
CA THR A 90 21.69 -20.28 -9.97
C THR A 90 20.84 -19.04 -10.19
N VAL A 91 21.08 -17.99 -9.40
CA VAL A 91 20.41 -16.68 -9.52
C VAL A 91 20.58 -16.11 -10.94
N GLU A 92 21.79 -16.18 -11.50
CA GLU A 92 22.09 -15.73 -12.86
C GLU A 92 21.36 -16.57 -13.91
N GLU A 93 21.33 -17.91 -13.76
CA GLU A 93 20.65 -18.80 -14.69
C GLU A 93 19.13 -18.58 -14.70
N VAL A 94 18.53 -18.29 -13.55
CA VAL A 94 17.10 -17.92 -13.46
C VAL A 94 16.83 -16.67 -14.27
N LEU A 95 17.57 -15.58 -14.04
CA LEU A 95 17.37 -14.35 -14.80
C LEU A 95 17.73 -14.52 -16.28
N GLY A 96 18.77 -15.31 -16.60
CA GLY A 96 19.17 -15.63 -17.95
C GLY A 96 18.04 -16.30 -18.75
N PHE A 97 17.37 -17.29 -18.15
CA PHE A 97 16.21 -17.95 -18.75
C PHE A 97 15.08 -16.96 -19.10
N PHE A 98 14.73 -16.07 -18.16
CA PHE A 98 13.68 -15.07 -18.41
C PHE A 98 14.11 -13.98 -19.39
N ALA A 99 15.39 -13.61 -19.42
CA ALA A 99 15.94 -12.70 -20.42
C ALA A 99 15.84 -13.29 -21.83
N GLU A 100 16.22 -14.56 -21.98
CA GLU A 100 16.11 -15.28 -23.25
C GLU A 100 14.66 -15.38 -23.74
N LEU A 101 13.71 -15.74 -22.85
CA LEU A 101 12.28 -15.76 -23.17
C LEU A 101 11.73 -14.40 -23.64
N ARG A 102 12.33 -13.31 -23.18
CA ARG A 102 11.97 -11.93 -23.58
C ARG A 102 12.76 -11.44 -24.79
N GLY A 103 13.70 -12.24 -25.33
CA GLY A 103 14.59 -11.85 -26.41
C GLY A 103 15.57 -10.74 -26.04
N LEU A 104 15.97 -10.69 -24.76
CA LEU A 104 16.89 -9.68 -24.24
C LEU A 104 18.35 -10.15 -24.33
N PRO A 105 19.31 -9.23 -24.48
CA PRO A 105 20.73 -9.56 -24.46
C PRO A 105 21.20 -9.97 -23.05
N ARG A 106 22.33 -10.69 -22.99
CA ARG A 106 22.90 -11.20 -21.71
C ARG A 106 23.22 -10.09 -20.70
N GLU A 107 23.59 -8.93 -21.18
CA GLU A 107 23.88 -7.75 -20.37
C GLU A 107 22.70 -7.29 -19.53
N ALA A 108 21.46 -7.59 -19.97
CA ALA A 108 20.24 -7.31 -19.21
C ALA A 108 20.21 -8.06 -17.87
N VAL A 109 20.82 -9.25 -17.80
CA VAL A 109 20.92 -10.05 -16.56
C VAL A 109 21.82 -9.35 -15.53
N ALA A 110 23.00 -8.92 -15.96
CA ALA A 110 23.95 -8.22 -15.08
C ALA A 110 23.35 -6.91 -14.56
N THR A 111 22.65 -6.16 -15.41
CA THR A 111 21.93 -4.95 -15.06
C THR A 111 20.84 -5.23 -14.03
N ALA A 112 20.01 -6.26 -14.24
CA ALA A 112 18.94 -6.63 -13.30
C ALA A 112 19.51 -7.06 -11.95
N LEU A 113 20.58 -7.89 -11.93
CA LEU A 113 21.27 -8.30 -10.72
C LEU A 113 21.82 -7.11 -9.91
N ALA A 114 22.44 -6.15 -10.58
CA ALA A 114 22.97 -4.95 -9.95
C ALA A 114 21.84 -4.12 -9.33
N ARG A 115 20.72 -3.90 -10.06
CA ARG A 115 19.58 -3.11 -9.60
C ARG A 115 18.93 -3.65 -8.33
N VAL A 116 18.93 -4.98 -8.14
CA VAL A 116 18.31 -5.61 -6.96
C VAL A 116 19.35 -6.01 -5.90
N GLY A 117 20.63 -5.65 -6.06
CA GLY A 117 21.68 -5.93 -5.10
C GLY A 117 22.07 -7.42 -5.02
N LEU A 118 21.92 -8.18 -6.11
CA LEU A 118 22.22 -9.61 -6.16
C LEU A 118 23.48 -9.97 -6.98
N ALA A 119 24.22 -8.98 -7.48
CA ALA A 119 25.41 -9.22 -8.31
C ALA A 119 26.44 -10.15 -7.61
N ALA A 120 26.71 -9.95 -6.31
CA ALA A 120 27.63 -10.80 -5.53
C ALA A 120 27.08 -12.23 -5.27
N HIS A 121 25.81 -12.46 -5.55
CA HIS A 121 25.12 -13.74 -5.33
C HIS A 121 24.74 -14.46 -6.64
N ALA A 122 25.20 -13.99 -7.79
CA ALA A 122 24.84 -14.52 -9.12
C ALA A 122 25.01 -16.04 -9.25
N GLY A 123 26.11 -16.59 -8.72
CA GLY A 123 26.42 -18.02 -8.74
C GLY A 123 25.76 -18.85 -7.63
N ARG A 124 25.01 -18.25 -6.67
CA ARG A 124 24.32 -19.03 -5.63
C ARG A 124 23.08 -19.70 -6.20
N GLN A 125 22.72 -20.86 -5.64
CA GLN A 125 21.47 -21.54 -6.01
C GLN A 125 20.26 -20.71 -5.57
N ALA A 126 19.32 -20.44 -6.48
CA ALA A 126 18.14 -19.63 -6.22
C ALA A 126 17.23 -20.24 -5.13
N SER A 127 17.19 -21.58 -5.03
CA SER A 127 16.41 -22.29 -4.01
C SER A 127 16.99 -22.18 -2.59
N GLN A 128 18.21 -21.70 -2.44
CA GLN A 128 18.91 -21.55 -1.14
C GLN A 128 18.93 -20.09 -0.66
N LEU A 129 18.26 -19.20 -1.36
CA LEU A 129 18.14 -17.80 -0.96
C LEU A 129 17.23 -17.65 0.26
N SER A 130 17.53 -16.65 1.13
CA SER A 130 16.60 -16.21 2.14
C SER A 130 15.33 -15.61 1.50
N GLY A 131 14.26 -15.44 2.26
CA GLY A 131 13.01 -14.81 1.77
C GLY A 131 13.27 -13.45 1.11
N GLY A 132 14.07 -12.59 1.73
CA GLY A 132 14.43 -11.29 1.20
C GLY A 132 15.16 -11.35 -0.14
N PHE A 133 16.16 -12.23 -0.25
CA PHE A 133 16.89 -12.41 -1.52
C PHE A 133 16.02 -13.06 -2.60
N THR A 134 15.13 -14.00 -2.23
CA THR A 134 14.14 -14.58 -3.16
C THR A 134 13.22 -13.51 -3.72
N GLN A 135 12.75 -12.60 -2.88
CA GLN A 135 11.88 -11.50 -3.30
C GLN A 135 12.64 -10.49 -4.18
N ARG A 136 13.91 -10.18 -3.87
CA ARG A 136 14.77 -9.35 -4.73
C ARG A 136 15.03 -10.01 -6.08
N LEU A 137 15.23 -11.33 -6.13
CA LEU A 137 15.39 -12.06 -7.39
C LEU A 137 14.10 -11.98 -8.24
N SER A 138 12.93 -12.11 -7.61
CA SER A 138 11.64 -11.93 -8.28
C SER A 138 11.47 -10.50 -8.82
N LEU A 139 11.89 -9.49 -8.07
CA LEU A 139 11.92 -8.12 -8.54
C LEU A 139 12.91 -7.95 -9.71
N GLY A 140 14.10 -8.56 -9.64
CA GLY A 140 15.07 -8.57 -10.74
C GLY A 140 14.49 -9.17 -12.01
N GLN A 141 13.76 -10.28 -11.90
CA GLN A 141 13.01 -10.88 -13.01
C GLN A 141 11.94 -9.92 -13.57
N ALA A 142 11.21 -9.24 -12.69
CA ALA A 142 10.20 -8.27 -13.10
C ALA A 142 10.82 -7.06 -13.82
N LEU A 143 12.03 -6.65 -13.46
CA LEU A 143 12.77 -5.53 -14.04
C LEU A 143 13.45 -5.84 -15.39
N LEU A 144 13.52 -7.11 -15.81
CA LEU A 144 14.08 -7.48 -17.12
C LEU A 144 13.33 -6.76 -18.25
N GLY A 145 14.07 -6.12 -19.15
CA GLY A 145 13.53 -5.32 -20.26
C GLY A 145 13.02 -3.94 -19.82
N ASP A 146 13.35 -3.51 -18.62
CA ASP A 146 13.10 -2.17 -18.08
C ASP A 146 11.63 -1.71 -18.19
N PRO A 147 10.64 -2.47 -17.67
CA PRO A 147 9.23 -2.13 -17.77
C PRO A 147 8.93 -0.77 -17.13
N SER A 148 7.96 -0.05 -17.68
CA SER A 148 7.49 1.22 -17.11
C SER A 148 6.47 1.05 -15.98
N LEU A 149 5.85 -0.14 -15.90
CA LEU A 149 4.84 -0.49 -14.89
C LEU A 149 5.28 -1.75 -14.13
N LEU A 150 5.31 -1.65 -12.82
CA LEU A 150 5.53 -2.77 -11.90
C LEU A 150 4.23 -3.09 -11.16
N VAL A 151 3.84 -4.35 -11.16
CA VAL A 151 2.70 -4.87 -10.42
C VAL A 151 3.22 -5.82 -9.36
N LEU A 152 2.92 -5.55 -8.09
CA LEU A 152 3.45 -6.25 -6.94
C LEU A 152 2.30 -6.79 -6.09
N ASP A 153 2.23 -8.10 -5.89
CA ASP A 153 1.20 -8.74 -5.08
C ASP A 153 1.79 -9.18 -3.73
N GLU A 154 1.48 -8.44 -2.66
CA GLU A 154 1.92 -8.71 -1.28
C GLU A 154 3.44 -8.93 -1.15
N PRO A 155 4.30 -8.06 -1.71
CA PRO A 155 5.73 -8.38 -1.91
C PRO A 155 6.53 -8.50 -0.61
N THR A 156 6.03 -7.97 0.51
CA THR A 156 6.73 -7.93 1.81
C THR A 156 6.08 -8.80 2.88
N ALA A 157 4.94 -9.45 2.59
CA ALA A 157 4.13 -10.16 3.57
C ALA A 157 4.85 -11.31 4.33
N SER A 158 5.93 -11.83 3.79
CA SER A 158 6.70 -12.95 4.38
C SER A 158 8.14 -12.58 4.70
N LEU A 159 8.47 -11.29 4.70
CA LEU A 159 9.82 -10.78 4.95
C LEU A 159 9.98 -10.39 6.43
N ASP A 160 11.19 -10.56 6.94
CA ASP A 160 11.59 -9.94 8.21
C ASP A 160 11.68 -8.41 8.09
N PRO A 161 11.76 -7.67 9.20
CA PRO A 161 11.79 -6.21 9.17
C PRO A 161 12.95 -5.61 8.38
N GLU A 162 14.14 -6.23 8.39
CA GLU A 162 15.32 -5.77 7.67
C GLU A 162 15.12 -5.93 6.16
N ALA A 163 14.74 -7.15 5.71
CA ALA A 163 14.44 -7.42 4.30
C ALA A 163 13.29 -6.57 3.77
N THR A 164 12.28 -6.29 4.60
CA THR A 164 11.18 -5.39 4.27
C THR A 164 11.66 -3.96 4.04
N TRP A 165 12.52 -3.44 4.93
CA TRP A 165 13.11 -2.11 4.79
C TRP A 165 13.96 -1.99 3.51
N GLU A 166 14.80 -3.00 3.25
CA GLU A 166 15.62 -3.05 2.04
C GLU A 166 14.80 -3.12 0.76
N PHE A 167 13.76 -3.96 0.73
CA PHE A 167 12.86 -4.08 -0.43
C PHE A 167 12.13 -2.76 -0.69
N ARG A 168 11.64 -2.10 0.36
CA ARG A 168 11.02 -0.78 0.26
C ARG A 168 11.99 0.27 -0.30
N THR A 169 13.24 0.28 0.14
CA THR A 169 14.26 1.19 -0.38
C THR A 169 14.46 1.00 -1.89
N LEU A 170 14.43 -0.24 -2.38
CA LEU A 170 14.45 -0.53 -3.82
C LEU A 170 13.22 0.03 -4.53
N LEU A 171 12.01 -0.10 -3.96
CA LEU A 171 10.81 0.46 -4.56
C LEU A 171 10.86 1.99 -4.61
N GLU A 172 11.35 2.65 -3.57
CA GLU A 172 11.54 4.10 -3.55
C GLU A 172 12.53 4.57 -4.64
N GLN A 173 13.60 3.81 -4.84
CA GLN A 173 14.56 4.10 -5.92
C GLN A 173 13.89 3.97 -7.30
N LEU A 174 13.17 2.88 -7.56
CA LEU A 174 12.46 2.65 -8.82
C LEU A 174 11.42 3.75 -9.09
N ARG A 175 10.72 4.21 -8.05
CA ARG A 175 9.82 5.35 -8.13
C ARG A 175 10.55 6.64 -8.56
N ARG A 176 11.72 6.94 -7.96
CA ARG A 176 12.54 8.11 -8.34
C ARG A 176 13.02 8.02 -9.78
N GLU A 177 13.22 6.82 -10.30
CA GLU A 177 13.53 6.55 -11.72
C GLU A 177 12.31 6.72 -12.65
N GLY A 178 11.14 7.10 -12.11
CA GLY A 178 9.92 7.34 -12.89
C GLY A 178 9.09 6.08 -13.17
N LYS A 179 9.36 4.94 -12.51
CA LYS A 179 8.54 3.74 -12.64
C LYS A 179 7.18 3.95 -12.01
N THR A 180 6.13 3.46 -12.69
CA THR A 180 4.80 3.35 -12.11
C THR A 180 4.71 2.05 -11.33
N ILE A 181 4.21 2.10 -10.09
CA ILE A 181 4.13 0.94 -9.21
C ILE A 181 2.67 0.73 -8.77
N LEU A 182 2.12 -0.44 -9.08
CA LEU A 182 0.85 -0.90 -8.53
C LEU A 182 1.13 -1.96 -7.48
N LEU A 183 0.81 -1.65 -6.22
CA LEU A 183 1.08 -2.50 -5.06
C LEU A 183 -0.22 -3.00 -4.47
N CYS A 184 -0.40 -4.32 -4.31
CA CYS A 184 -1.40 -4.88 -3.40
C CYS A 184 -0.74 -5.21 -2.07
N SER A 185 -1.31 -4.73 -0.97
CA SER A 185 -0.85 -5.08 0.38
C SER A 185 -1.99 -5.02 1.39
N HIS A 186 -1.88 -5.81 2.44
CA HIS A 186 -2.69 -5.72 3.64
C HIS A 186 -1.93 -5.04 4.81
N LEU A 187 -0.63 -4.75 4.62
CA LEU A 187 0.23 -4.08 5.61
C LEU A 187 0.13 -2.56 5.46
N LEU A 188 -0.88 -1.98 6.13
CA LEU A 188 -1.25 -0.56 5.98
C LEU A 188 -0.11 0.40 6.30
N ALA A 189 0.67 0.12 7.35
CA ALA A 189 1.84 0.92 7.74
C ALA A 189 2.93 0.98 6.64
N GLU A 190 3.04 -0.04 5.81
CA GLU A 190 3.96 -0.06 4.67
C GLU A 190 3.41 0.76 3.51
N VAL A 191 2.12 0.61 3.23
CA VAL A 191 1.42 1.37 2.19
C VAL A 191 1.52 2.88 2.46
N GLU A 192 1.32 3.31 3.71
CA GLU A 192 1.46 4.72 4.12
C GLU A 192 2.82 5.33 3.80
N ARG A 193 3.86 4.51 3.73
CA ARG A 193 5.24 4.98 3.48
C ARG A 193 5.57 5.13 2.01
N VAL A 194 5.01 4.26 1.15
CA VAL A 194 5.43 4.15 -0.26
C VAL A 194 4.39 4.64 -1.26
N ALA A 195 3.09 4.59 -0.92
CA ALA A 195 2.02 4.92 -1.85
C ALA A 195 1.75 6.43 -1.93
N ASP A 196 1.33 6.87 -3.11
CA ASP A 196 0.78 8.22 -3.36
C ASP A 196 -0.72 8.23 -3.19
N ARG A 197 -1.40 7.20 -3.73
CA ARG A 197 -2.84 6.98 -3.65
C ARG A 197 -3.15 5.56 -3.23
N VAL A 198 -4.28 5.41 -2.53
CA VAL A 198 -4.74 4.13 -2.00
C VAL A 198 -6.18 3.90 -2.40
N LEU A 199 -6.45 2.77 -3.03
CA LEU A 199 -7.79 2.24 -3.28
C LEU A 199 -8.15 1.25 -2.16
N ILE A 200 -9.24 1.53 -1.44
CA ILE A 200 -9.79 0.61 -0.43
C ILE A 200 -10.83 -0.27 -1.13
N LEU A 201 -10.56 -1.56 -1.15
CA LEU A 201 -11.40 -2.58 -1.77
C LEU A 201 -12.07 -3.44 -0.69
N VAL A 202 -13.40 -3.50 -0.70
CA VAL A 202 -14.19 -4.30 0.23
C VAL A 202 -15.27 -5.05 -0.56
N ASN A 203 -15.35 -6.37 -0.38
CA ASN A 203 -16.35 -7.22 -1.06
C ASN A 203 -16.42 -7.00 -2.59
N GLY A 204 -15.26 -6.86 -3.23
CA GLY A 204 -15.16 -6.65 -4.68
C GLY A 204 -15.47 -5.24 -5.15
N ARG A 205 -15.83 -4.31 -4.28
CA ARG A 205 -16.22 -2.93 -4.61
C ARG A 205 -15.26 -1.91 -4.03
N ARG A 206 -15.19 -0.75 -4.67
CA ARG A 206 -14.45 0.40 -4.17
C ARG A 206 -15.17 1.00 -2.96
N ALA A 207 -14.58 0.88 -1.77
CA ALA A 207 -15.04 1.53 -0.55
C ALA A 207 -14.45 2.94 -0.38
N GLY A 208 -13.25 3.19 -0.92
CA GLY A 208 -12.61 4.51 -0.87
C GLY A 208 -11.47 4.62 -1.88
N LEU A 209 -11.11 5.85 -2.21
CA LEU A 209 -9.93 6.19 -3.01
C LEU A 209 -9.33 7.47 -2.44
N GLU A 210 -8.15 7.35 -1.83
CA GLU A 210 -7.56 8.43 -1.04
C GLU A 210 -6.16 8.79 -1.54
N ARG A 211 -5.80 10.07 -1.51
CA ARG A 211 -4.42 10.54 -1.66
C ARG A 211 -3.76 10.57 -0.29
N LEU A 212 -2.62 9.90 -0.12
CA LEU A 212 -1.94 9.87 1.18
C LEU A 212 -1.40 11.25 1.60
N ALA A 213 -1.05 12.11 0.66
CA ALA A 213 -0.72 13.51 0.95
C ALA A 213 -1.91 14.24 1.59
N ALA A 214 -3.13 14.12 1.02
CA ALA A 214 -4.33 14.73 1.57
C ALA A 214 -4.70 14.14 2.95
N LEU A 215 -4.46 12.84 3.16
CA LEU A 215 -4.61 12.23 4.49
C LEU A 215 -3.66 12.85 5.50
N ARG A 216 -2.40 13.03 5.13
CA ARG A 216 -1.39 13.68 5.99
C ARG A 216 -1.75 15.14 6.29
N GLU A 217 -2.30 15.87 5.34
CA GLU A 217 -2.78 17.26 5.52
C GLU A 217 -4.00 17.30 6.46
N ARG A 218 -4.97 16.42 6.28
CA ARG A 218 -6.10 16.26 7.22
C ARG A 218 -5.64 15.86 8.62
N GLN A 219 -4.60 15.06 8.74
CA GLN A 219 -3.95 14.71 10.01
C GLN A 219 -3.35 15.93 10.72
N VAL A 220 -2.97 16.97 9.99
CA VAL A 220 -2.48 18.23 10.56
C VAL A 220 -3.64 19.10 11.04
N SER A 221 -4.78 19.08 10.35
CA SER A 221 -5.93 19.95 10.67
C SER A 221 -6.91 19.37 11.71
N ALA A 222 -7.03 18.04 11.82
CA ALA A 222 -7.87 17.37 12.82
C ALA A 222 -6.96 16.56 13.75
N THR A 223 -6.52 17.16 14.83
CA THR A 223 -5.70 16.48 15.83
C THR A 223 -6.58 15.84 16.88
N ARG A 224 -6.52 14.52 16.99
CA ARG A 224 -7.02 13.80 18.16
C ARG A 224 -5.95 13.80 19.22
N LEU A 225 -6.30 14.24 20.42
CA LEU A 225 -5.42 14.27 21.57
C LEU A 225 -5.87 13.20 22.55
N ILE A 226 -4.94 12.43 23.04
CA ILE A 226 -5.18 11.48 24.13
C ILE A 226 -4.50 12.03 25.38
N ALA A 227 -5.29 12.30 26.38
CA ALA A 227 -4.81 12.70 27.71
C ALA A 227 -5.01 11.53 28.68
N VAL A 228 -3.94 11.04 29.28
CA VAL A 228 -3.99 10.09 30.39
C VAL A 228 -3.78 10.87 31.68
N LEU A 229 -4.73 10.74 32.59
CA LEU A 229 -4.74 11.46 33.86
C LEU A 229 -4.24 10.56 34.99
N HIS A 230 -3.79 11.14 36.11
CA HIS A 230 -3.47 10.42 37.34
C HIS A 230 -4.72 10.07 38.15
N GLU A 231 -5.78 10.84 37.98
CA GLU A 231 -7.05 10.75 38.69
C GLU A 231 -8.22 10.52 37.74
N ALA A 232 -9.41 10.35 38.31
CA ALA A 232 -10.65 10.20 37.55
C ALA A 232 -10.94 11.44 36.71
N PRO A 233 -11.50 11.26 35.46
CA PRO A 233 -11.48 12.28 34.43
C PRO A 233 -12.61 13.33 34.51
N GLU A 234 -13.53 13.23 35.48
CA GLU A 234 -14.76 14.04 35.54
C GLU A 234 -14.46 15.54 35.55
N ARG A 235 -13.49 15.96 36.38
CA ARG A 235 -13.09 17.38 36.47
C ARG A 235 -12.45 17.88 35.17
N ALA A 236 -11.62 17.05 34.55
CA ALA A 236 -11.01 17.36 33.27
C ALA A 236 -12.04 17.47 32.14
N ILE A 237 -13.02 16.55 32.10
CA ILE A 237 -14.11 16.55 31.12
C ILE A 237 -14.94 17.84 31.23
N ALA A 238 -15.35 18.20 32.44
CA ALA A 238 -16.15 19.41 32.70
C ALA A 238 -15.39 20.66 32.21
N LEU A 239 -14.13 20.80 32.61
CA LEU A 239 -13.28 21.93 32.26
C LEU A 239 -13.06 22.08 30.76
N LEU A 240 -12.77 20.96 30.08
CA LEU A 240 -12.49 20.98 28.65
C LEU A 240 -13.75 21.23 27.82
N ARG A 241 -14.91 20.68 28.23
CA ARG A 241 -16.21 20.97 27.59
C ARG A 241 -16.63 22.42 27.79
N GLU A 242 -16.43 23.01 28.94
CA GLU A 242 -16.69 24.44 29.18
C GLU A 242 -15.88 25.34 28.23
N ARG A 243 -14.69 24.91 27.84
CA ARG A 243 -13.82 25.60 26.89
C ARG A 243 -14.08 25.23 25.42
N GLY A 244 -15.14 24.47 25.15
CA GLY A 244 -15.58 24.13 23.80
C GLY A 244 -14.85 22.97 23.13
N TYR A 245 -14.07 22.18 23.89
CA TYR A 245 -13.45 20.99 23.34
C TYR A 245 -14.43 19.81 23.34
N PRO A 246 -14.63 19.12 22.18
CA PRO A 246 -15.30 17.84 22.17
C PRO A 246 -14.44 16.81 22.92
N VAL A 247 -15.00 16.26 24.01
CA VAL A 247 -14.29 15.31 24.87
C VAL A 247 -15.08 14.03 25.00
N GLU A 248 -14.40 12.91 24.74
CA GLU A 248 -14.88 11.56 24.93
C GLU A 248 -14.06 10.85 26.01
N ARG A 249 -14.72 10.15 26.91
CA ARG A 249 -14.06 9.28 27.89
C ARG A 249 -13.76 7.93 27.21
N ILE A 250 -12.49 7.49 27.21
CA ILE A 250 -12.07 6.18 26.71
C ILE A 250 -12.14 5.15 27.86
N ASP A 251 -11.56 5.48 28.99
CA ASP A 251 -11.53 4.63 30.18
C ASP A 251 -11.53 5.48 31.47
N ASP A 252 -11.21 4.86 32.62
CA ASP A 252 -11.24 5.51 33.94
C ASP A 252 -10.20 6.62 34.12
N ARG A 253 -9.24 6.77 33.24
CA ARG A 253 -8.17 7.77 33.32
C ARG A 253 -7.81 8.38 31.97
N THR A 254 -8.40 7.93 30.88
CA THR A 254 -8.04 8.33 29.53
C THR A 254 -9.17 9.10 28.86
N LEU A 255 -8.82 10.26 28.33
CA LEU A 255 -9.70 11.13 27.56
C LEU A 255 -9.21 11.24 26.13
N ARG A 256 -10.16 11.29 25.21
CA ARG A 256 -9.95 11.71 23.83
C ARG A 256 -10.53 13.09 23.62
N LEU A 257 -9.73 13.99 23.04
CA LEU A 257 -10.17 15.32 22.65
C LEU A 257 -10.01 15.48 21.13
N GLU A 258 -10.97 16.10 20.51
CA GLU A 258 -10.81 16.61 19.15
C GLU A 258 -10.36 18.07 19.22
N ALA A 259 -9.22 18.38 18.59
CA ALA A 259 -8.64 19.70 18.59
C ALA A 259 -8.16 20.07 17.18
N THR A 260 -8.25 21.32 16.81
CA THR A 260 -7.63 21.86 15.60
C THR A 260 -6.19 22.33 15.89
N ASN A 261 -5.43 22.63 14.84
CA ASN A 261 -4.03 23.08 14.96
C ASN A 261 -3.86 24.17 16.05
N GLY A 262 -2.91 23.93 16.95
CA GLY A 262 -2.58 24.85 18.07
C GLY A 262 -3.45 24.69 19.33
N GLN A 263 -4.66 24.13 19.22
CA GLN A 263 -5.54 23.95 20.37
C GLN A 263 -5.08 22.87 21.37
N GLY A 264 -4.21 21.96 20.92
CA GLY A 264 -3.67 20.90 21.77
C GLY A 264 -2.85 21.44 22.94
N LEU A 265 -1.97 22.40 22.65
CA LEU A 265 -1.19 23.06 23.71
C LEU A 265 -2.09 23.84 24.66
N ALA A 266 -3.06 24.58 24.12
CA ALA A 266 -4.03 25.33 24.94
C ALA A 266 -4.90 24.42 25.83
N ALA A 267 -5.29 23.23 25.34
CA ALA A 267 -5.99 22.24 26.15
C ALA A 267 -5.12 21.71 27.30
N LEU A 268 -3.85 21.41 27.02
CA LEU A 268 -2.89 20.98 28.07
C LEU A 268 -2.63 22.07 29.10
N GLU A 269 -2.43 23.31 28.67
CA GLU A 269 -2.27 24.47 29.53
C GLU A 269 -3.51 24.69 30.43
N ALA A 270 -4.69 24.48 29.85
CA ALA A 270 -5.95 24.56 30.58
C ALA A 270 -6.05 23.53 31.70
N LEU A 271 -5.68 22.27 31.43
CA LEU A 271 -5.64 21.21 32.44
C LEU A 271 -4.62 21.52 33.56
N ARG A 272 -3.44 22.01 33.20
CA ARG A 272 -2.39 22.39 34.14
C ARG A 272 -2.81 23.58 35.01
N ALA A 273 -3.43 24.61 34.45
CA ALA A 273 -3.90 25.78 35.16
C ALA A 273 -5.02 25.45 36.17
N ALA A 274 -5.73 24.34 35.94
CA ALA A 274 -6.77 23.84 36.83
C ALA A 274 -6.28 22.76 37.82
N ASP A 275 -4.95 22.59 37.95
CA ASP A 275 -4.34 21.54 38.80
C ASP A 275 -4.85 20.13 38.48
N VAL A 276 -5.13 19.83 37.24
CA VAL A 276 -5.45 18.46 36.82
C VAL A 276 -4.16 17.73 36.46
N PRO A 277 -3.78 16.70 37.23
CA PRO A 277 -2.51 16.00 37.01
C PRO A 277 -2.56 15.12 35.78
N VAL A 278 -1.88 15.55 34.71
CA VAL A 278 -1.76 14.83 33.44
C VAL A 278 -0.52 13.94 33.46
N ARG A 279 -0.71 12.64 33.25
CA ARG A 279 0.36 11.66 33.19
C ARG A 279 1.05 11.64 31.82
N SER A 280 0.25 11.60 30.74
CA SER A 280 0.73 11.73 29.37
C SER A 280 -0.29 12.52 28.54
N PHE A 281 0.23 13.19 27.50
CA PHE A 281 -0.58 13.93 26.56
C PHE A 281 0.00 13.68 25.17
N GLU A 282 -0.71 12.90 24.38
CA GLU A 282 -0.23 12.44 23.09
C GLU A 282 -1.14 12.92 21.97
N GLN A 283 -0.51 13.39 20.92
CA GLN A 283 -1.20 13.71 19.67
C GLN A 283 -1.32 12.46 18.83
N GLN A 284 -2.54 11.97 18.70
CA GLN A 284 -2.85 10.89 17.76
C GLN A 284 -3.28 11.47 16.42
N ARG A 285 -2.63 10.99 15.37
CA ARG A 285 -3.00 11.31 13.99
C ARG A 285 -3.87 10.17 13.45
N PRO A 286 -4.95 10.46 12.70
CA PRO A 286 -5.72 9.41 12.03
C PRO A 286 -4.77 8.58 11.17
N THR A 287 -4.76 7.28 11.35
CA THR A 287 -3.95 6.35 10.56
C THR A 287 -4.73 5.84 9.36
N LEU A 288 -4.02 5.34 8.33
CA LEU A 288 -4.69 4.64 7.22
C LEU A 288 -5.50 3.44 7.74
N GLU A 289 -5.08 2.85 8.86
CA GLU A 289 -5.79 1.75 9.51
C GLU A 289 -7.18 2.17 10.01
N GLU A 290 -7.32 3.33 10.63
CA GLU A 290 -8.62 3.85 11.08
C GLU A 290 -9.55 4.11 9.90
N ILE A 291 -9.04 4.71 8.82
CA ILE A 291 -9.81 4.97 7.60
C ILE A 291 -10.24 3.65 6.96
N PHE A 292 -9.33 2.69 6.90
CA PHE A 292 -9.62 1.36 6.39
C PHE A 292 -10.70 0.66 7.22
N LEU A 293 -10.60 0.69 8.56
CA LEU A 293 -11.59 0.08 9.46
C LEU A 293 -12.97 0.73 9.31
N SER A 294 -13.04 2.07 9.20
CA SER A 294 -14.28 2.79 8.94
C SER A 294 -14.91 2.37 7.61
N ALA A 295 -14.12 2.26 6.56
CA ALA A 295 -14.58 1.81 5.24
C ALA A 295 -15.09 0.36 5.27
N VAL A 296 -14.42 -0.53 6.00
CA VAL A 296 -14.82 -1.95 6.16
C VAL A 296 -16.12 -2.08 6.96
N ARG A 297 -16.34 -1.22 7.97
CA ARG A 297 -17.58 -1.19 8.76
C ARG A 297 -18.78 -0.55 8.05
N GLY A 298 -18.57 0.02 6.87
CA GLY A 298 -19.59 0.75 6.12
C GLY A 298 -19.94 2.13 6.73
N GLU A 299 -19.11 2.58 7.67
CA GLU A 299 -19.19 3.95 8.19
C GLU A 299 -18.69 4.89 7.08
N ARG A 300 -19.51 5.86 6.68
CA ARG A 300 -19.09 6.86 5.70
C ARG A 300 -17.91 7.63 6.28
N VAL A 301 -16.75 7.50 5.68
CA VAL A 301 -15.69 8.49 5.83
C VAL A 301 -16.21 9.74 5.15
N ASP A 302 -16.68 10.71 5.95
CA ASP A 302 -17.21 11.98 5.43
C ASP A 302 -16.14 12.67 4.58
N ALA A 303 -16.28 12.52 3.28
CA ALA A 303 -15.58 13.32 2.29
C ALA A 303 -16.34 14.65 2.18
N ARG A 304 -16.34 15.48 3.24
CA ARG A 304 -16.79 16.86 3.19
C ARG A 304 -15.60 17.78 3.38
N GLY A 305 -15.28 18.48 2.31
CA GLY A 305 -14.36 19.60 2.25
C GLY A 305 -13.74 19.73 0.90
#